data_689b1cde65e62e68007184b0f77128c0
#
_entry.id   689b1cde65e62e68007184b0f77128c0
#
_cell.length_a   1.000
_cell.length_b   1.000
_cell.length_c   1.000
_cell.angle_alpha   90.00
_cell.angle_beta   90.00
_cell.angle_gamma   90.00
#
_symmetry.space_group_name_H-M   'P 1'
#
loop_
_entity.id
_entity.type
_entity.pdbx_description
1 polymer ?
#
loop_
_entity_poly.entity_id
_entity_poly.type
_entity_poly.pdbx_seq_one_letter_code
_entity_poly.pdbx_strand_id
1 'polypeptide(L)'
;MSASVDTSKRTWLIASSCAGAVGAGFVAVPFVSSFSPSERAKAAGAAVEVDISAMKPGEKLTVEWRGKPVWIVKRTPEQLAALKGIDGQLADPKSERKPEELTPAYAQNEARSIKPEIFVAVGICSHLGCSPSDKFTPGAQPSLPDDWTGGFLCPCHGSTFDMAGRVYKNKPAPDNLEIPPHMFLSDTRLIIGEDKKA
;
A
#
# COMPACT_ATOMS: atom_id res chain seq x y z
N MET A 1 -22.01 70.11 -8.41
CA MET A 1 -20.87 70.12 -9.35
C MET A 1 -20.53 68.67 -9.69
N SER A 2 -20.91 68.20 -10.89
CA SER A 2 -20.60 66.84 -11.38
C SER A 2 -19.18 66.90 -11.93
N ALA A 3 -18.25 66.19 -11.29
CA ALA A 3 -16.88 66.09 -11.78
C ALA A 3 -16.88 65.32 -13.13
N SER A 4 -16.34 65.95 -14.17
CA SER A 4 -16.22 65.28 -15.46
C SER A 4 -15.27 64.11 -15.33
N VAL A 5 -15.73 62.94 -15.72
CA VAL A 5 -14.93 61.68 -15.67
C VAL A 5 -13.78 61.82 -16.70
N ASP A 6 -12.54 61.72 -16.22
CA ASP A 6 -11.36 61.71 -17.11
C ASP A 6 -11.24 60.37 -17.82
N THR A 7 -11.72 60.33 -19.08
CA THR A 7 -11.75 59.16 -19.92
C THR A 7 -10.37 58.60 -20.24
N SER A 8 -9.34 59.45 -20.29
CA SER A 8 -7.96 59.03 -20.55
C SER A 8 -7.42 58.22 -19.38
N LYS A 9 -7.64 58.65 -18.13
CA LYS A 9 -7.24 57.90 -16.91
C LYS A 9 -7.94 56.57 -16.81
N ARG A 10 -9.26 56.53 -17.12
CA ARG A 10 -10.00 55.28 -17.16
C ARG A 10 -9.43 54.27 -18.15
N THR A 11 -9.09 54.70 -19.36
CA THR A 11 -8.50 53.85 -20.39
C THR A 11 -7.16 53.27 -19.92
N TRP A 12 -6.30 54.10 -19.33
CA TRP A 12 -5.02 53.62 -18.80
C TRP A 12 -5.18 52.68 -17.61
N LEU A 13 -6.11 52.89 -16.71
CA LEU A 13 -6.44 51.97 -15.62
C LEU A 13 -6.95 50.65 -16.14
N ILE A 14 -7.82 50.64 -17.13
CA ILE A 14 -8.32 49.39 -17.75
C ILE A 14 -7.15 48.65 -18.43
N ALA A 15 -6.36 49.34 -19.23
CA ALA A 15 -5.21 48.73 -19.92
C ALA A 15 -4.18 48.13 -18.95
N SER A 16 -3.83 48.84 -17.87
CA SER A 16 -2.91 48.32 -16.87
C SER A 16 -3.49 47.18 -16.07
N SER A 17 -4.79 47.20 -15.76
CA SER A 17 -5.48 46.08 -15.08
C SER A 17 -5.51 44.83 -15.98
N CYS A 18 -5.83 44.99 -17.28
CA CYS A 18 -5.78 43.84 -18.20
C CYS A 18 -4.35 43.31 -18.36
N ALA A 19 -3.34 44.15 -18.50
CA ALA A 19 -1.95 43.72 -18.55
C ALA A 19 -1.53 42.99 -17.26
N GLY A 20 -1.91 43.51 -16.10
CA GLY A 20 -1.70 42.86 -14.80
C GLY A 20 -2.39 41.48 -14.67
N ALA A 21 -3.61 41.40 -15.14
CA ALA A 21 -4.35 40.12 -15.15
C ALA A 21 -3.68 39.08 -16.04
N VAL A 22 -3.24 39.48 -17.23
CA VAL A 22 -2.48 38.60 -18.14
C VAL A 22 -1.15 38.17 -17.50
N GLY A 23 -0.40 39.10 -16.93
CA GLY A 23 0.84 38.78 -16.21
C GLY A 23 0.62 37.80 -15.04
N ALA A 24 -0.41 38.04 -14.24
CA ALA A 24 -0.81 37.13 -13.16
C ALA A 24 -1.16 35.73 -13.68
N GLY A 25 -1.86 35.64 -14.83
CA GLY A 25 -2.15 34.37 -15.49
C GLY A 25 -0.88 33.62 -15.92
N PHE A 26 0.08 34.32 -16.53
CA PHE A 26 1.37 33.72 -16.91
C PHE A 26 2.17 33.19 -15.71
N VAL A 27 2.09 33.84 -14.56
CA VAL A 27 2.73 33.36 -13.32
C VAL A 27 1.93 32.19 -12.70
N ALA A 28 0.61 32.28 -12.69
CA ALA A 28 -0.25 31.27 -12.08
C ALA A 28 -0.20 29.91 -12.81
N VAL A 29 -0.12 29.89 -14.14
CA VAL A 29 -0.12 28.65 -14.93
C VAL A 29 1.02 27.70 -14.54
N PRO A 30 2.33 28.09 -14.56
CA PRO A 30 3.40 27.18 -14.18
C PRO A 30 3.33 26.80 -12.69
N PHE A 31 2.85 27.69 -11.82
CA PHE A 31 2.64 27.39 -10.41
C PHE A 31 1.57 26.31 -10.22
N VAL A 32 0.39 26.47 -10.82
CA VAL A 32 -0.68 25.48 -10.74
C VAL A 32 -0.25 24.17 -11.41
N SER A 33 0.43 24.21 -12.56
CA SER A 33 0.90 23.00 -13.24
C SER A 33 1.94 22.23 -12.45
N SER A 34 2.67 22.87 -11.54
CA SER A 34 3.65 22.21 -10.66
C SER A 34 2.99 21.22 -9.66
N PHE A 35 1.69 21.34 -9.40
CA PHE A 35 0.93 20.36 -8.60
C PHE A 35 0.55 19.11 -9.39
N SER A 36 0.70 19.12 -10.71
CA SER A 36 0.45 17.92 -11.52
C SER A 36 1.59 16.91 -11.29
N PRO A 37 1.26 15.59 -11.18
CA PRO A 37 2.29 14.59 -10.98
C PRO A 37 3.28 14.56 -12.15
N SER A 38 4.58 14.50 -11.83
CA SER A 38 5.64 14.32 -12.82
C SER A 38 5.50 12.97 -13.52
N GLU A 39 6.10 12.81 -14.70
CA GLU A 39 6.13 11.52 -15.41
C GLU A 39 6.79 10.41 -14.57
N ARG A 40 7.79 10.76 -13.75
CA ARG A 40 8.37 9.83 -12.78
C ARG A 40 7.38 9.38 -11.70
N ALA A 41 6.56 10.31 -11.19
CA ALA A 41 5.52 9.98 -10.20
C ALA A 41 4.40 9.13 -10.81
N LYS A 42 4.02 9.40 -12.07
CA LYS A 42 3.07 8.58 -12.82
C LYS A 42 3.62 7.16 -13.06
N ALA A 43 4.88 7.05 -13.47
CA ALA A 43 5.54 5.77 -13.68
C ALA A 43 5.68 4.96 -12.36
N ALA A 44 6.01 5.62 -11.24
CA ALA A 44 6.06 4.98 -9.93
C ALA A 44 4.70 4.48 -9.43
N GLY A 45 3.60 5.05 -9.94
CA GLY A 45 2.23 4.61 -9.66
C GLY A 45 1.72 3.51 -10.60
N ALA A 46 2.47 3.17 -11.65
CA ALA A 46 2.09 2.14 -12.60
C ALA A 46 2.05 0.73 -11.96
N ALA A 47 1.27 -0.14 -12.58
CA ALA A 47 1.22 -1.54 -12.18
C ALA A 47 2.56 -2.24 -12.45
N VAL A 48 2.92 -3.19 -11.59
CA VAL A 48 4.18 -3.95 -11.67
C VAL A 48 3.86 -5.40 -11.96
N GLU A 49 4.35 -5.90 -13.09
CA GLU A 49 4.25 -7.32 -13.44
C GLU A 49 5.41 -8.10 -12.84
N VAL A 50 5.12 -9.26 -12.24
CA VAL A 50 6.08 -10.09 -11.51
C VAL A 50 5.96 -11.53 -11.95
N ASP A 51 7.10 -12.14 -12.31
CA ASP A 51 7.22 -13.57 -12.56
C ASP A 51 7.62 -14.30 -11.27
N ILE A 52 6.78 -15.24 -10.84
CA ILE A 52 6.97 -16.06 -9.64
C ILE A 52 7.28 -17.53 -9.97
N SER A 53 7.58 -17.85 -11.23
CA SER A 53 7.84 -19.23 -11.68
C SER A 53 9.01 -19.88 -10.95
N ALA A 54 10.07 -19.10 -10.67
CA ALA A 54 11.29 -19.59 -10.01
C ALA A 54 11.18 -19.68 -8.48
N MET A 55 10.09 -19.14 -7.86
CA MET A 55 9.94 -19.15 -6.41
C MET A 55 9.72 -20.57 -5.87
N LYS A 56 10.45 -20.92 -4.82
CA LYS A 56 10.26 -22.16 -4.05
C LYS A 56 9.32 -21.92 -2.85
N PRO A 57 8.62 -22.96 -2.38
CA PRO A 57 7.86 -22.87 -1.12
C PRO A 57 8.73 -22.38 0.04
N GLY A 58 8.23 -21.44 0.83
CA GLY A 58 8.96 -20.79 1.91
C GLY A 58 9.76 -19.55 1.50
N GLU A 59 9.89 -19.26 0.21
CA GLU A 59 10.60 -18.08 -0.28
C GLU A 59 9.72 -16.81 -0.29
N LYS A 60 10.37 -15.67 -0.12
CA LYS A 60 9.80 -14.33 -0.24
C LYS A 60 10.54 -13.54 -1.32
N LEU A 61 9.78 -12.96 -2.23
CA LEU A 61 10.24 -11.95 -3.19
C LEU A 61 9.73 -10.58 -2.75
N THR A 62 10.56 -9.56 -2.89
CA THR A 62 10.17 -8.16 -2.62
C THR A 62 10.26 -7.36 -3.92
N VAL A 63 9.19 -6.66 -4.26
CA VAL A 63 9.13 -5.72 -5.38
C VAL A 63 8.70 -4.36 -4.89
N GLU A 64 9.00 -3.32 -5.63
CA GLU A 64 8.58 -1.95 -5.30
C GLU A 64 7.32 -1.60 -6.10
N TRP A 65 6.30 -1.08 -5.41
CA TRP A 65 5.12 -0.50 -6.02
C TRP A 65 4.73 0.78 -5.26
N ARG A 66 4.57 1.88 -5.97
CA ARG A 66 4.27 3.20 -5.40
C ARG A 66 5.23 3.63 -4.27
N GLY A 67 6.51 3.29 -4.40
CA GLY A 67 7.52 3.58 -3.37
C GLY A 67 7.39 2.74 -2.09
N LYS A 68 6.53 1.72 -2.09
CA LYS A 68 6.35 0.80 -0.97
C LYS A 68 6.92 -0.58 -1.32
N PRO A 69 7.55 -1.29 -0.38
CA PRO A 69 7.92 -2.69 -0.58
C PRO A 69 6.65 -3.55 -0.57
N VAL A 70 6.46 -4.33 -1.61
CA VAL A 70 5.41 -5.36 -1.68
C VAL A 70 6.07 -6.72 -1.63
N TRP A 71 5.62 -7.55 -0.70
CA TRP A 71 6.09 -8.91 -0.51
C TRP A 71 5.20 -9.89 -1.25
N ILE A 72 5.83 -10.84 -1.89
CA ILE A 72 5.20 -12.03 -2.47
C ILE A 72 5.82 -13.21 -1.75
N VAL A 73 5.03 -13.95 -0.97
CA VAL A 73 5.51 -15.11 -0.21
C VAL A 73 4.85 -16.36 -0.76
N LYS A 74 5.66 -17.33 -1.16
CA LYS A 74 5.17 -18.65 -1.54
C LYS A 74 5.14 -19.54 -0.30
N ARG A 75 3.95 -19.65 0.30
CA ARG A 75 3.73 -20.36 1.57
C ARG A 75 3.83 -21.87 1.38
N THR A 76 4.38 -22.56 2.39
CA THR A 76 4.36 -24.01 2.46
C THR A 76 3.03 -24.53 2.97
N PRO A 77 2.71 -25.83 2.77
CA PRO A 77 1.50 -26.44 3.35
C PRO A 77 1.43 -26.30 4.88
N GLU A 78 2.57 -26.40 5.58
CA GLU A 78 2.67 -26.25 7.04
C GLU A 78 2.32 -24.81 7.46
N GLN A 79 2.82 -23.80 6.72
CA GLN A 79 2.51 -22.40 6.98
C GLN A 79 1.03 -22.10 6.74
N LEU A 80 0.40 -22.73 5.75
CA LEU A 80 -1.04 -22.63 5.52
C LEU A 80 -1.84 -23.32 6.62
N ALA A 81 -1.40 -24.49 7.06
CA ALA A 81 -2.05 -25.19 8.17
C ALA A 81 -2.00 -24.40 9.48
N ALA A 82 -0.91 -23.66 9.71
CA ALA A 82 -0.72 -22.82 10.88
C ALA A 82 -1.65 -21.60 10.96
N LEU A 83 -2.30 -21.22 9.88
CA LEU A 83 -3.31 -20.14 9.88
C LEU A 83 -4.61 -20.54 10.57
N LYS A 84 -4.86 -21.83 10.68
CA LYS A 84 -6.10 -22.37 11.23
C LYS A 84 -6.07 -22.40 12.77
N GLY A 85 -7.20 -22.08 13.37
CA GLY A 85 -7.39 -22.21 14.81
C GLY A 85 -6.75 -21.11 15.67
N ILE A 86 -6.11 -20.10 15.08
CA ILE A 86 -5.49 -18.97 15.80
C ILE A 86 -6.34 -17.71 15.84
N ASP A 87 -7.56 -17.74 15.31
CA ASP A 87 -8.45 -16.56 15.23
C ASP A 87 -8.66 -15.88 16.59
N GLY A 88 -8.73 -16.67 17.66
CA GLY A 88 -8.84 -16.17 19.02
C GLY A 88 -7.66 -15.29 19.48
N GLN A 89 -6.50 -15.45 18.85
CA GLN A 89 -5.27 -14.69 19.18
C GLN A 89 -5.13 -13.43 18.31
N LEU A 90 -5.91 -13.29 17.23
CA LEU A 90 -5.80 -12.21 16.26
C LEU A 90 -6.74 -11.06 16.60
N ALA A 91 -6.32 -9.83 16.30
CA ALA A 91 -7.12 -8.63 16.52
C ALA A 91 -8.23 -8.46 15.48
N ASP A 92 -7.97 -8.90 14.24
CA ASP A 92 -8.91 -8.85 13.12
C ASP A 92 -8.75 -10.08 12.21
N PRO A 93 -9.22 -11.27 12.66
CA PRO A 93 -9.01 -12.53 11.95
C PRO A 93 -9.69 -12.58 10.58
N LYS A 94 -10.79 -11.84 10.41
CA LYS A 94 -11.60 -11.83 9.17
C LYS A 94 -11.31 -10.63 8.26
N SER A 95 -10.37 -9.76 8.65
CA SER A 95 -10.06 -8.53 7.90
C SER A 95 -11.27 -7.62 7.68
N GLU A 96 -12.09 -7.47 8.73
CA GLU A 96 -13.28 -6.64 8.71
C GLU A 96 -12.99 -5.16 9.03
N ARG A 97 -11.77 -4.85 9.53
CA ARG A 97 -11.34 -3.48 9.77
C ARG A 97 -10.88 -2.84 8.46
N LYS A 98 -11.46 -1.69 8.12
CA LYS A 98 -11.12 -0.91 6.92
C LYS A 98 -11.00 -1.78 5.66
N PRO A 99 -12.01 -2.60 5.33
CA PRO A 99 -11.90 -3.59 4.26
C PRO A 99 -11.57 -2.96 2.90
N GLU A 100 -12.13 -1.78 2.61
CA GLU A 100 -11.89 -1.08 1.33
C GLU A 100 -10.45 -0.55 1.19
N GLU A 101 -9.76 -0.28 2.32
CA GLU A 101 -8.40 0.28 2.33
C GLU A 101 -7.33 -0.80 2.44
N LEU A 102 -7.59 -1.87 3.21
CA LEU A 102 -6.56 -2.81 3.63
C LEU A 102 -6.68 -4.19 2.99
N THR A 103 -7.87 -4.60 2.55
CA THR A 103 -8.06 -5.98 2.07
C THR A 103 -9.14 -6.01 1.00
N PRO A 104 -8.77 -6.14 -0.28
CA PRO A 104 -9.73 -6.29 -1.37
C PRO A 104 -10.68 -7.48 -1.14
N ALA A 105 -11.91 -7.39 -1.63
CA ALA A 105 -12.97 -8.40 -1.38
C ALA A 105 -12.55 -9.83 -1.74
N TYR A 106 -11.77 -10.01 -2.79
CA TYR A 106 -11.26 -11.32 -3.20
C TYR A 106 -10.22 -11.92 -2.23
N ALA A 107 -9.64 -11.11 -1.35
CA ALA A 107 -8.67 -11.52 -0.34
C ALA A 107 -9.26 -11.52 1.09
N GLN A 108 -10.57 -11.28 1.27
CA GLN A 108 -11.26 -11.38 2.55
C GLN A 108 -11.56 -12.85 2.89
N ASN A 109 -10.50 -13.63 3.03
CA ASN A 109 -10.55 -15.04 3.40
C ASN A 109 -9.44 -15.33 4.43
N GLU A 110 -9.43 -16.52 5.02
CA GLU A 110 -8.47 -16.94 6.05
C GLU A 110 -7.01 -16.78 5.59
N ALA A 111 -6.73 -17.09 4.33
CA ALA A 111 -5.40 -16.97 3.74
C ALA A 111 -5.03 -15.55 3.31
N ARG A 112 -5.98 -14.63 3.27
CA ARG A 112 -5.88 -13.26 2.73
C ARG A 112 -5.19 -13.21 1.37
N SER A 113 -5.63 -14.08 0.47
CA SER A 113 -5.01 -14.29 -0.85
C SER A 113 -6.03 -14.76 -1.87
N ILE A 114 -5.75 -14.52 -3.15
CA ILE A 114 -6.48 -15.12 -4.29
C ILE A 114 -6.15 -16.62 -4.35
N LYS A 115 -4.85 -16.95 -4.33
CA LYS A 115 -4.34 -18.34 -4.25
C LYS A 115 -3.74 -18.54 -2.87
N PRO A 116 -4.20 -19.49 -2.06
CA PRO A 116 -3.74 -19.65 -0.67
C PRO A 116 -2.22 -19.78 -0.53
N GLU A 117 -1.54 -20.39 -1.49
CA GLU A 117 -0.10 -20.57 -1.48
C GLU A 117 0.68 -19.29 -1.80
N ILE A 118 0.07 -18.28 -2.41
CA ILE A 118 0.73 -17.02 -2.77
C ILE A 118 0.14 -15.87 -1.95
N PHE A 119 0.91 -15.38 -1.01
CA PHE A 119 0.55 -14.22 -0.20
C PHE A 119 1.21 -12.96 -0.76
N VAL A 120 0.41 -11.92 -0.97
CA VAL A 120 0.86 -10.61 -1.47
C VAL A 120 0.46 -9.55 -0.46
N ALA A 121 1.43 -8.82 0.07
CA ALA A 121 1.15 -7.76 1.05
C ALA A 121 2.17 -6.62 0.96
N VAL A 122 1.74 -5.43 1.34
CA VAL A 122 2.66 -4.30 1.56
C VAL A 122 3.47 -4.57 2.83
N GLY A 123 4.80 -4.58 2.71
CA GLY A 123 5.74 -4.89 3.78
C GLY A 123 5.95 -3.74 4.76
N ILE A 124 4.86 -3.09 5.19
CA ILE A 124 4.86 -1.93 6.07
C ILE A 124 3.92 -2.17 7.25
N CYS A 125 4.48 -2.07 8.46
CA CYS A 125 3.73 -2.20 9.71
C CYS A 125 2.70 -1.07 9.87
N SER A 126 1.46 -1.42 10.17
CA SER A 126 0.37 -0.46 10.37
C SER A 126 0.53 0.45 11.60
N HIS A 127 1.53 0.21 12.47
CA HIS A 127 1.80 1.06 13.62
C HIS A 127 2.41 2.42 13.20
N LEU A 128 3.67 2.44 12.77
CA LEU A 128 4.42 3.64 12.42
C LEU A 128 5.30 3.45 11.16
N GLY A 129 4.95 2.52 10.27
CA GLY A 129 5.57 2.41 8.96
C GLY A 129 6.91 1.64 8.91
N CYS A 130 7.35 0.97 9.98
CA CYS A 130 8.54 0.12 9.92
C CYS A 130 8.30 -1.11 9.04
N SER A 131 9.35 -1.67 8.43
CA SER A 131 9.27 -2.94 7.72
C SER A 131 9.45 -4.11 8.69
N PRO A 132 8.45 -5.00 8.85
CA PRO A 132 8.59 -6.20 9.67
C PRO A 132 9.63 -7.16 9.08
N SER A 133 10.29 -7.92 9.95
CA SER A 133 11.25 -8.97 9.59
C SER A 133 10.56 -10.32 9.46
N ASP A 134 11.09 -11.15 8.58
CA ASP A 134 10.62 -12.51 8.37
C ASP A 134 10.93 -13.38 9.60
N LYS A 135 9.93 -14.11 10.06
CA LYS A 135 9.99 -15.06 11.18
C LYS A 135 9.21 -16.31 10.81
N PHE A 136 9.57 -16.92 9.67
CA PHE A 136 8.82 -18.03 9.07
C PHE A 136 9.00 -19.36 9.79
N THR A 137 10.09 -19.51 10.54
CA THR A 137 10.35 -20.73 11.32
C THR A 137 9.47 -20.74 12.57
N PRO A 138 8.68 -21.80 12.81
CA PRO A 138 7.90 -21.93 14.03
C PRO A 138 8.77 -22.23 15.25
N GLY A 139 8.21 -22.04 16.44
CA GLY A 139 8.85 -22.32 17.74
C GLY A 139 9.52 -21.11 18.36
N ALA A 140 10.09 -21.32 19.54
CA ALA A 140 10.70 -20.28 20.36
C ALA A 140 11.84 -19.56 19.63
N GLN A 141 11.76 -18.25 19.60
CA GLN A 141 12.77 -17.36 19.04
C GLN A 141 12.84 -16.08 19.88
N PRO A 142 13.96 -15.34 19.85
CA PRO A 142 14.05 -14.07 20.56
C PRO A 142 12.90 -13.13 20.19
N SER A 143 12.23 -12.57 21.21
CA SER A 143 11.09 -11.62 21.08
C SER A 143 9.79 -12.23 20.54
N LEU A 144 9.68 -13.54 20.44
CA LEU A 144 8.48 -14.27 20.02
C LEU A 144 8.03 -15.25 21.10
N PRO A 145 6.75 -15.62 21.17
CA PRO A 145 6.26 -16.63 22.10
C PRO A 145 6.76 -18.04 21.73
N ASP A 146 6.77 -18.94 22.69
CA ASP A 146 7.25 -20.32 22.49
C ASP A 146 6.38 -21.11 21.51
N ASP A 147 5.09 -20.79 21.42
CA ASP A 147 4.11 -21.36 20.52
C ASP A 147 4.03 -20.63 19.16
N TRP A 148 5.06 -19.89 18.80
CA TRP A 148 5.11 -19.17 17.53
C TRP A 148 4.91 -20.10 16.33
N THR A 149 3.98 -19.75 15.44
CA THR A 149 3.59 -20.59 14.30
C THR A 149 4.17 -20.14 12.95
N GLY A 150 4.97 -19.07 12.96
CA GLY A 150 5.50 -18.43 11.75
C GLY A 150 4.76 -17.13 11.40
N GLY A 151 5.46 -16.22 10.74
CA GLY A 151 4.91 -14.92 10.33
C GLY A 151 5.96 -13.82 10.28
N PHE A 152 5.60 -12.63 10.77
CA PHE A 152 6.44 -11.44 10.70
C PHE A 152 6.53 -10.75 12.06
N LEU A 153 7.70 -10.21 12.39
CA LEU A 153 7.96 -9.41 13.58
C LEU A 153 8.41 -8.01 13.19
N CYS A 154 7.68 -6.99 13.62
CA CYS A 154 8.14 -5.61 13.49
C CYS A 154 9.17 -5.29 14.57
N PRO A 155 10.44 -5.03 14.21
CA PRO A 155 11.52 -4.85 15.21
C PRO A 155 11.42 -3.54 15.98
N CYS A 156 10.65 -2.56 15.49
CA CYS A 156 10.55 -1.25 16.11
C CYS A 156 9.83 -1.29 17.45
N HIS A 157 8.69 -1.98 17.55
CA HIS A 157 7.85 -2.00 18.75
C HIS A 157 7.24 -3.38 19.04
N GLY A 158 7.74 -4.45 18.40
CA GLY A 158 7.34 -5.82 18.71
C GLY A 158 5.95 -6.23 18.21
N SER A 159 5.36 -5.53 17.23
CA SER A 159 4.14 -6.00 16.58
C SER A 159 4.40 -7.27 15.81
N THR A 160 3.55 -8.27 15.98
CA THR A 160 3.64 -9.57 15.30
C THR A 160 2.46 -9.78 14.36
N PHE A 161 2.72 -10.42 13.23
CA PHE A 161 1.73 -10.77 12.23
C PHE A 161 1.92 -12.24 11.83
N ASP A 162 0.85 -12.93 11.56
CA ASP A 162 0.90 -14.32 11.07
C ASP A 162 1.31 -14.41 9.59
N MET A 163 1.33 -15.63 9.04
CA MET A 163 1.67 -15.88 7.63
C MET A 163 0.63 -15.36 6.62
N ALA A 164 -0.51 -14.83 7.07
CA ALA A 164 -1.49 -14.10 6.27
C ALA A 164 -1.47 -12.58 6.53
N GLY A 165 -0.45 -12.08 7.29
CA GLY A 165 -0.32 -10.67 7.64
C GLY A 165 -1.41 -10.19 8.60
N ARG A 166 -2.07 -11.09 9.34
CA ARG A 166 -3.06 -10.74 10.36
C ARG A 166 -2.35 -10.41 11.67
N VAL A 167 -2.70 -9.26 12.26
CA VAL A 167 -2.04 -8.77 13.49
C VAL A 167 -2.53 -9.54 14.72
N TYR A 168 -1.61 -9.94 15.59
CA TYR A 168 -1.94 -10.52 16.88
C TYR A 168 -2.52 -9.49 17.85
N LYS A 169 -3.39 -9.92 18.78
CA LYS A 169 -3.94 -9.08 19.85
C LYS A 169 -2.82 -8.50 20.74
N ASN A 170 -3.13 -7.39 21.38
CA ASN A 170 -2.24 -6.73 22.35
C ASN A 170 -0.88 -6.35 21.76
N LYS A 171 -0.86 -5.98 20.47
CA LYS A 171 0.31 -5.45 19.78
C LYS A 171 0.10 -3.98 19.41
N PRO A 172 1.21 -3.20 19.27
CA PRO A 172 1.10 -1.78 18.89
C PRO A 172 0.46 -1.53 17.53
N ALA A 173 0.63 -2.43 16.56
CA ALA A 173 -0.01 -2.34 15.25
C ALA A 173 -1.54 -2.52 15.39
N PRO A 174 -2.37 -1.56 14.93
CA PRO A 174 -3.81 -1.63 15.09
C PRO A 174 -4.49 -2.52 14.04
N ASP A 175 -3.90 -2.64 12.85
CA ASP A 175 -4.52 -3.26 11.68
C ASP A 175 -3.62 -4.34 11.07
N ASN A 176 -4.22 -5.25 10.30
CA ASN A 176 -3.52 -6.23 9.47
C ASN A 176 -2.63 -5.52 8.42
N LEU A 177 -1.66 -6.24 7.85
CA LEU A 177 -0.87 -5.71 6.72
C LEU A 177 -1.79 -5.45 5.52
N GLU A 178 -1.52 -4.37 4.79
CA GLU A 178 -2.26 -3.99 3.58
C GLU A 178 -2.06 -5.03 2.47
N ILE A 179 -3.14 -5.47 1.84
CA ILE A 179 -3.11 -6.26 0.60
C ILE A 179 -3.29 -5.30 -0.56
N PRO A 180 -2.27 -5.07 -1.40
CA PRO A 180 -2.40 -4.19 -2.55
C PRO A 180 -3.33 -4.80 -3.60
N PRO A 181 -3.98 -3.98 -4.45
CA PRO A 181 -4.69 -4.49 -5.61
C PRO A 181 -3.75 -5.36 -6.45
N HIS A 182 -4.17 -6.57 -6.79
CA HIS A 182 -3.39 -7.47 -7.62
C HIS A 182 -4.27 -8.52 -8.28
N MET A 183 -3.80 -9.07 -9.39
CA MET A 183 -4.43 -10.21 -10.06
C MET A 183 -3.38 -11.11 -10.70
N PHE A 184 -3.77 -12.34 -10.99
CA PHE A 184 -2.93 -13.29 -11.74
C PHE A 184 -3.20 -13.16 -13.23
N LEU A 185 -2.13 -12.95 -14.01
CA LEU A 185 -2.16 -12.99 -15.47
C LEU A 185 -2.05 -14.44 -15.99
N SER A 186 -1.32 -15.27 -15.24
CA SER A 186 -1.20 -16.72 -15.44
C SER A 186 -0.90 -17.41 -14.09
N ASP A 187 -0.62 -18.71 -14.09
CA ASP A 187 -0.25 -19.42 -12.85
C ASP A 187 1.05 -18.92 -12.23
N THR A 188 1.95 -18.36 -13.04
CA THR A 188 3.29 -17.92 -12.63
C THR A 188 3.53 -16.43 -12.76
N ARG A 189 2.57 -15.67 -13.26
CA ARG A 189 2.71 -14.22 -13.45
C ARG A 189 1.57 -13.48 -12.77
N LEU A 190 1.91 -12.51 -11.97
CA LEU A 190 0.93 -11.62 -11.31
C LEU A 190 1.25 -10.16 -11.62
N ILE A 191 0.25 -9.31 -11.57
CA ILE A 191 0.36 -7.87 -11.67
C ILE A 191 -0.09 -7.25 -10.35
N ILE A 192 0.69 -6.31 -9.84
CA ILE A 192 0.43 -5.55 -8.60
C ILE A 192 0.05 -4.13 -9.00
N GLY A 193 -1.01 -3.62 -8.40
CA GLY A 193 -1.54 -2.29 -8.69
C GLY A 193 -2.81 -2.30 -9.53
N GLU A 194 -3.21 -3.46 -10.04
CA GLU A 194 -4.44 -3.69 -10.80
C GLU A 194 -5.12 -4.97 -10.33
N ASP A 195 -6.45 -4.94 -10.17
CA ASP A 195 -7.27 -6.09 -9.72
C ASP A 195 -8.42 -6.42 -10.67
N LYS A 196 -8.58 -5.64 -11.75
CA LYS A 196 -9.58 -5.86 -12.79
C LYS A 196 -8.90 -5.88 -14.15
N LYS A 197 -9.30 -6.82 -14.99
CA LYS A 197 -8.98 -6.73 -16.41
C LYS A 197 -9.67 -5.48 -16.97
N ALA A 198 -8.89 -4.58 -17.55
CA ALA A 198 -9.40 -3.42 -18.30
C ALA A 198 -10.24 -3.88 -19.50
#